data_5e3e12286f061189acb8dac2d4eddfd6
#
_entry.id   5e3e12286f061189acb8dac2d4eddfd6
#
_cell.length_a   1.000
_cell.length_b   1.000
_cell.length_c   1.000
_cell.angle_alpha   90.00
_cell.angle_beta   90.00
_cell.angle_gamma   90.00
#
_symmetry.space_group_name_H-M   'P 1'
#
loop_
_entity.id
_entity.type
_entity.pdbx_description
1 polymer ?
#
loop_
_entity_poly.entity_id
_entity_poly.type
_entity_poly.pdbx_seq_one_letter_code
_entity_poly.pdbx_strand_id
1 'polypeptide(L)'
;MNWFKSLLAAAAIQALAILPGHAGSNLDEIKSAGVLRIGTEGTYAPFTYHDQSGALVGFDVEIGREVAKRLGVKAEFLEGKWDGLIAGLDANRYDTVINQVGITEARKQKYDFSEPYIASKAVLIVRGDNDAIKDFADLKGKKSAQSLSSNFGKIAEASGAELVGTDGFDQSIQLVLNGRADATINDSLSFYDFKKQKPDADVKIAAQQENADYSGIIIRKGEPELLAAINEALKAIKDDGTYQKIADKYFGQDVSK
;
A
#
# COMPACT_ATOMS: atom_id res chain seq x y z
N MET A 1 14.64 -88.30 8.83
CA MET A 1 13.76 -88.21 7.67
C MET A 1 12.90 -87.01 7.92
N ASN A 2 13.47 -85.85 7.56
CA ASN A 2 12.98 -84.54 7.98
C ASN A 2 12.36 -83.79 6.81
N TRP A 3 11.15 -83.41 6.95
CA TRP A 3 10.42 -82.60 6.00
C TRP A 3 10.47 -81.14 6.40
N PHE A 4 11.20 -80.31 5.62
CA PHE A 4 11.18 -78.87 5.72
C PHE A 4 9.94 -78.35 4.99
N LYS A 5 9.06 -77.70 5.71
CA LYS A 5 7.97 -76.88 5.13
C LYS A 5 8.43 -75.43 5.04
N SER A 6 8.67 -74.96 3.82
CA SER A 6 8.95 -73.52 3.54
C SER A 6 7.63 -72.75 3.51
N LEU A 7 7.46 -71.79 4.44
CA LEU A 7 6.40 -70.78 4.39
C LEU A 7 6.91 -69.57 3.62
N LEU A 8 6.34 -69.32 2.46
CA LEU A 8 6.49 -68.07 1.73
C LEU A 8 5.52 -67.07 2.32
N ALA A 9 6.05 -66.06 3.02
CA ALA A 9 5.30 -64.87 3.42
C ALA A 9 5.31 -63.87 2.30
N ALA A 10 4.17 -63.67 1.65
CA ALA A 10 3.98 -62.60 0.68
C ALA A 10 3.77 -61.26 1.45
N ALA A 11 4.78 -60.38 1.40
CA ALA A 11 4.64 -58.99 1.89
C ALA A 11 3.90 -58.14 0.84
N ALA A 12 2.66 -57.82 1.07
CA ALA A 12 1.91 -56.87 0.32
C ALA A 12 2.40 -55.45 0.66
N ILE A 13 3.19 -54.86 -0.24
CA ILE A 13 3.57 -53.44 -0.15
C ILE A 13 2.34 -52.62 -0.62
N GLN A 14 1.61 -52.06 0.32
CA GLN A 14 0.63 -51.04 0.00
C GLN A 14 1.37 -49.75 -0.35
N ALA A 15 1.45 -49.43 -1.65
CA ALA A 15 1.85 -48.09 -2.10
C ALA A 15 0.79 -47.08 -1.71
N LEU A 16 1.04 -46.32 -0.64
CA LEU A 16 0.27 -45.12 -0.34
C LEU A 16 0.52 -44.13 -1.49
N ALA A 17 -0.44 -43.99 -2.38
CA ALA A 17 -0.46 -42.91 -3.35
C ALA A 17 -0.60 -41.60 -2.56
N ILE A 18 0.50 -40.89 -2.36
CA ILE A 18 0.50 -39.48 -1.91
C ILE A 18 -0.10 -38.69 -3.06
N LEU A 19 -1.41 -38.43 -3.00
CA LEU A 19 -2.03 -37.42 -3.85
C LEU A 19 -1.29 -36.11 -3.55
N PRO A 20 -0.82 -35.38 -4.58
CA PRO A 20 -0.32 -34.03 -4.35
C PRO A 20 -1.48 -33.24 -3.76
N GLY A 21 -1.38 -32.89 -2.48
CA GLY A 21 -2.28 -31.96 -1.87
C GLY A 21 -2.22 -30.69 -2.73
N HIS A 22 -3.32 -30.29 -3.35
CA HIS A 22 -3.44 -28.95 -3.85
C HIS A 22 -3.29 -28.06 -2.61
N ALA A 23 -2.15 -27.41 -2.46
CA ALA A 23 -2.07 -26.26 -1.58
C ALA A 23 -3.15 -25.30 -2.10
N GLY A 24 -4.17 -25.05 -1.28
CA GLY A 24 -5.23 -24.12 -1.63
C GLY A 24 -4.62 -22.80 -2.07
N SER A 25 -5.26 -22.09 -3.00
CA SER A 25 -4.82 -20.75 -3.35
C SER A 25 -4.89 -19.85 -2.10
N ASN A 26 -4.09 -18.78 -2.04
CA ASN A 26 -4.18 -17.82 -0.93
C ASN A 26 -5.62 -17.27 -0.76
N LEU A 27 -6.38 -17.15 -1.85
CA LEU A 27 -7.80 -16.79 -1.80
C LEU A 27 -8.64 -17.82 -1.03
N ASP A 28 -8.37 -19.13 -1.20
CA ASP A 28 -9.08 -20.19 -0.48
C ASP A 28 -8.76 -20.16 1.01
N GLU A 29 -7.52 -19.86 1.37
CA GLU A 29 -7.09 -19.68 2.76
C GLU A 29 -7.79 -18.48 3.39
N ILE A 30 -7.85 -17.33 2.71
CA ILE A 30 -8.57 -16.11 3.13
C ILE A 30 -10.06 -16.40 3.33
N LYS A 31 -10.71 -17.08 2.37
CA LYS A 31 -12.12 -17.44 2.46
C LYS A 31 -12.39 -18.44 3.60
N SER A 32 -11.53 -19.41 3.78
CA SER A 32 -11.63 -20.39 4.87
C SER A 32 -11.45 -19.76 6.25
N ALA A 33 -10.51 -18.81 6.36
CA ALA A 33 -10.30 -18.04 7.59
C ALA A 33 -11.42 -17.01 7.85
N GLY A 34 -12.16 -16.61 6.80
CA GLY A 34 -13.19 -15.58 6.86
C GLY A 34 -12.65 -14.16 7.07
N VAL A 35 -11.36 -13.94 6.82
CA VAL A 35 -10.66 -12.68 7.08
C VAL A 35 -9.67 -12.38 5.97
N LEU A 36 -9.68 -11.12 5.47
CA LEU A 36 -8.62 -10.53 4.64
C LEU A 36 -7.74 -9.65 5.53
N ARG A 37 -6.49 -10.03 5.73
CA ARG A 37 -5.51 -9.25 6.49
C ARG A 37 -4.89 -8.19 5.57
N ILE A 38 -5.00 -6.93 5.97
CA ILE A 38 -4.61 -5.76 5.18
C ILE A 38 -3.53 -4.98 5.94
N GLY A 39 -2.34 -4.86 5.35
CA GLY A 39 -1.28 -3.99 5.86
C GLY A 39 -1.57 -2.52 5.53
N THR A 40 -1.42 -1.63 6.51
CA THR A 40 -1.64 -0.19 6.37
C THR A 40 -0.81 0.60 7.39
N GLU A 41 -0.68 1.93 7.24
CA GLU A 41 0.10 2.75 8.18
C GLU A 41 -0.70 3.23 9.38
N GLY A 42 -1.96 3.65 9.19
CA GLY A 42 -2.75 4.31 10.25
C GLY A 42 -2.32 5.75 10.57
N THR A 43 -1.35 6.31 9.83
CA THR A 43 -0.76 7.64 10.05
C THR A 43 -0.62 8.48 8.78
N TYR A 44 -1.38 8.13 7.73
CA TYR A 44 -1.29 8.76 6.41
C TYR A 44 -2.66 9.27 5.93
N ALA A 45 -3.10 10.41 6.49
CA ALA A 45 -4.35 11.05 6.08
C ALA A 45 -4.26 11.61 4.63
N PRO A 46 -5.38 11.57 3.88
CA PRO A 46 -6.71 11.09 4.23
C PRO A 46 -6.94 9.61 3.90
N PHE A 47 -5.89 8.84 3.59
CA PHE A 47 -5.96 7.46 3.11
C PHE A 47 -6.13 6.45 4.25
N THR A 48 -5.33 6.56 5.28
CA THR A 48 -5.34 5.69 6.46
C THR A 48 -4.86 6.46 7.69
N TYR A 49 -5.75 6.68 8.66
CA TYR A 49 -5.45 7.46 9.86
C TYR A 49 -6.45 7.16 10.97
N HIS A 50 -6.12 7.58 12.19
CA HIS A 50 -7.03 7.50 13.32
C HIS A 50 -7.82 8.80 13.47
N ASP A 51 -9.13 8.68 13.55
CA ASP A 51 -10.00 9.81 13.85
C ASP A 51 -9.94 10.22 15.33
N GLN A 52 -10.71 11.24 15.73
CA GLN A 52 -10.73 11.73 17.10
C GLN A 52 -11.21 10.70 18.13
N SER A 53 -11.94 9.67 17.72
CA SER A 53 -12.37 8.56 18.56
C SER A 53 -11.30 7.46 18.70
N GLY A 54 -10.21 7.55 17.94
CA GLY A 54 -9.18 6.53 17.83
C GLY A 54 -9.53 5.40 16.87
N ALA A 55 -10.62 5.54 16.09
CA ALA A 55 -10.97 4.54 15.07
C ALA A 55 -10.10 4.70 13.82
N LEU A 56 -9.61 3.58 13.27
CA LEU A 56 -8.92 3.57 11.98
C LEU A 56 -9.91 3.86 10.86
N VAL A 57 -9.68 4.95 10.13
CA VAL A 57 -10.51 5.48 9.04
C VAL A 57 -9.65 5.93 7.87
N GLY A 58 -10.27 6.30 6.76
CA GLY A 58 -9.61 6.85 5.60
C GLY A 58 -10.10 6.19 4.30
N PHE A 59 -9.72 6.80 3.19
CA PHE A 59 -10.12 6.33 1.87
C PHE A 59 -9.71 4.88 1.62
N ASP A 60 -8.44 4.55 1.84
CA ASP A 60 -7.89 3.20 1.66
C ASP A 60 -8.51 2.19 2.64
N VAL A 61 -8.81 2.62 3.85
CA VAL A 61 -9.48 1.79 4.86
C VAL A 61 -10.89 1.43 4.41
N GLU A 62 -11.64 2.36 3.84
CA GLU A 62 -13.00 2.09 3.33
C GLU A 62 -12.95 1.23 2.06
N ILE A 63 -12.02 1.48 1.13
CA ILE A 63 -11.79 0.62 -0.03
C ILE A 63 -11.45 -0.81 0.44
N GLY A 64 -10.55 -0.98 1.39
CA GLY A 64 -10.18 -2.29 1.94
C GLY A 64 -11.35 -3.02 2.58
N ARG A 65 -12.21 -2.32 3.33
CA ARG A 65 -13.45 -2.89 3.90
C ARG A 65 -14.42 -3.35 2.83
N GLU A 66 -14.63 -2.54 1.79
CA GLU A 66 -15.54 -2.90 0.69
C GLU A 66 -14.97 -4.04 -0.16
N VAL A 67 -13.66 -4.10 -0.41
CA VAL A 67 -13.01 -5.24 -1.07
C VAL A 67 -13.23 -6.52 -0.26
N ALA A 68 -12.92 -6.54 1.03
CA ALA A 68 -13.13 -7.70 1.89
C ALA A 68 -14.60 -8.17 1.90
N LYS A 69 -15.53 -7.23 1.99
CA LYS A 69 -16.97 -7.49 1.93
C LYS A 69 -17.39 -8.16 0.61
N ARG A 70 -16.85 -7.73 -0.55
CA ARG A 70 -17.10 -8.35 -1.85
C ARG A 70 -16.49 -9.75 -1.98
N LEU A 71 -15.38 -10.00 -1.29
CA LEU A 71 -14.81 -11.34 -1.17
C LEU A 71 -15.63 -12.25 -0.23
N GLY A 72 -16.59 -11.70 0.54
CA GLY A 72 -17.38 -12.44 1.52
C GLY A 72 -16.68 -12.67 2.85
N VAL A 73 -15.67 -11.86 3.19
CA VAL A 73 -14.85 -11.97 4.40
C VAL A 73 -14.80 -10.65 5.18
N LYS A 74 -14.25 -10.67 6.40
CA LYS A 74 -14.00 -9.46 7.20
C LYS A 74 -12.65 -8.86 6.84
N ALA A 75 -12.55 -7.52 6.88
CA ALA A 75 -11.25 -6.83 6.81
C ALA A 75 -10.63 -6.79 8.22
N GLU A 76 -9.35 -7.15 8.30
CA GLU A 76 -8.50 -6.97 9.49
C GLU A 76 -7.30 -6.12 9.08
N PHE A 77 -7.14 -4.95 9.72
CA PHE A 77 -6.04 -4.04 9.41
C PHE A 77 -4.90 -4.25 10.40
N LEU A 78 -3.69 -4.43 9.84
CA LEU A 78 -2.46 -4.53 10.61
C LEU A 78 -1.58 -3.32 10.31
N GLU A 79 -1.37 -2.50 11.33
CA GLU A 79 -0.65 -1.24 11.18
C GLU A 79 0.86 -1.43 11.28
N GLY A 80 1.59 -0.61 10.54
CA GLY A 80 3.04 -0.58 10.53
C GLY A 80 3.60 0.64 9.82
N LYS A 81 4.88 0.95 10.03
CA LYS A 81 5.56 2.04 9.33
C LYS A 81 5.77 1.68 7.86
N TRP A 82 5.72 2.68 6.98
CA TRP A 82 5.91 2.49 5.54
C TRP A 82 7.14 1.65 5.18
N ASP A 83 8.30 1.97 5.75
CA ASP A 83 9.57 1.30 5.41
C ASP A 83 9.59 -0.21 5.70
N GLY A 84 8.68 -0.69 6.55
CA GLY A 84 8.50 -2.11 6.85
C GLY A 84 7.23 -2.72 6.23
N LEU A 85 6.36 -1.91 5.62
CA LEU A 85 5.03 -2.34 5.24
C LEU A 85 5.05 -3.40 4.11
N ILE A 86 5.75 -3.13 3.02
CA ILE A 86 5.85 -4.07 1.90
C ILE A 86 6.64 -5.33 2.30
N ALA A 87 7.69 -5.20 3.12
CA ALA A 87 8.42 -6.35 3.65
C ALA A 87 7.56 -7.25 4.55
N GLY A 88 6.56 -6.69 5.22
CA GLY A 88 5.58 -7.46 5.97
C GLY A 88 4.68 -8.33 5.09
N LEU A 89 4.41 -7.91 3.85
CA LEU A 89 3.72 -8.72 2.85
C LEU A 89 4.58 -9.94 2.45
N ASP A 90 5.87 -9.74 2.20
CA ASP A 90 6.82 -10.84 1.91
C ASP A 90 6.91 -11.85 3.08
N ALA A 91 6.80 -11.36 4.31
CA ALA A 91 6.82 -12.17 5.53
C ALA A 91 5.47 -12.81 5.90
N ASN A 92 4.47 -12.76 5.01
CA ASN A 92 3.10 -13.26 5.25
C ASN A 92 2.41 -12.69 6.51
N ARG A 93 2.77 -11.47 6.94
CA ARG A 93 2.10 -10.82 8.06
C ARG A 93 0.66 -10.44 7.70
N TYR A 94 0.41 -10.17 6.42
CA TYR A 94 -0.91 -9.87 5.85
C TYR A 94 -0.99 -10.39 4.41
N ASP A 95 -2.18 -10.39 3.87
CA ASP A 95 -2.48 -10.95 2.54
C ASP A 95 -2.29 -9.91 1.45
N THR A 96 -2.50 -8.64 1.79
CA THR A 96 -2.39 -7.50 0.88
C THR A 96 -1.97 -6.24 1.63
N VAL A 97 -1.50 -5.22 0.89
CA VAL A 97 -1.31 -3.86 1.42
C VAL A 97 -2.19 -2.90 0.64
N ILE A 98 -2.98 -2.10 1.38
CA ILE A 98 -3.79 -1.01 0.86
C ILE A 98 -3.38 0.25 1.62
N ASN A 99 -2.51 1.06 1.02
CA ASN A 99 -1.87 2.20 1.65
C ASN A 99 -1.26 3.15 0.61
N GLN A 100 -2.04 3.56 -0.38
CA GLN A 100 -1.57 4.47 -1.44
C GLN A 100 -0.29 3.96 -2.12
N VAL A 101 -0.22 2.62 -2.36
CA VAL A 101 0.99 2.01 -2.91
C VAL A 101 1.12 2.33 -4.39
N GLY A 102 2.00 3.25 -4.72
CA GLY A 102 2.29 3.65 -6.10
C GLY A 102 2.73 2.45 -6.96
N ILE A 103 2.12 2.33 -8.14
CA ILE A 103 2.44 1.31 -9.13
C ILE A 103 3.72 1.74 -9.85
N THR A 104 4.85 1.12 -9.55
CA THR A 104 6.13 1.39 -10.20
C THR A 104 6.67 0.15 -10.90
N GLU A 105 7.47 0.31 -11.95
CA GLU A 105 8.06 -0.82 -12.67
C GLU A 105 8.93 -1.69 -11.74
N ALA A 106 9.68 -1.08 -10.83
CA ALA A 106 10.49 -1.82 -9.86
C ALA A 106 9.63 -2.70 -8.92
N ARG A 107 8.45 -2.21 -8.51
CA ARG A 107 7.53 -2.98 -7.67
C ARG A 107 6.82 -4.07 -8.46
N LYS A 108 6.40 -3.82 -9.71
CA LYS A 108 5.79 -4.82 -10.60
C LYS A 108 6.69 -6.04 -10.87
N GLN A 109 8.00 -5.89 -10.79
CA GLN A 109 8.91 -7.01 -10.93
C GLN A 109 8.78 -8.03 -9.79
N LYS A 110 8.41 -7.58 -8.59
CA LYS A 110 8.37 -8.39 -7.36
C LYS A 110 6.96 -8.73 -6.88
N TYR A 111 5.98 -7.90 -7.23
CA TYR A 111 4.62 -7.97 -6.72
C TYR A 111 3.61 -7.88 -7.87
N ASP A 112 2.41 -8.34 -7.61
CA ASP A 112 1.26 -8.10 -8.47
C ASP A 112 0.41 -6.96 -7.90
N PHE A 113 -0.19 -6.17 -8.79
CA PHE A 113 -1.03 -5.03 -8.44
C PHE A 113 -2.42 -5.21 -9.01
N SER A 114 -3.43 -4.80 -8.26
CA SER A 114 -4.76 -4.62 -8.82
C SER A 114 -4.78 -3.58 -9.93
N GLU A 115 -5.90 -3.50 -10.65
CA GLU A 115 -6.23 -2.30 -11.41
C GLU A 115 -6.11 -1.07 -10.51
N PRO A 116 -5.65 0.08 -11.05
CA PRO A 116 -5.54 1.31 -10.28
C PRO A 116 -6.88 1.72 -9.67
N TYR A 117 -6.86 2.11 -8.40
CA TYR A 117 -8.05 2.63 -7.74
C TYR A 117 -7.98 4.12 -7.43
N ILE A 118 -6.80 4.74 -7.54
CA ILE A 118 -6.62 6.17 -7.30
C ILE A 118 -5.47 6.72 -8.16
N ALA A 119 -5.62 7.96 -8.59
CA ALA A 119 -4.62 8.74 -9.30
C ALA A 119 -4.36 10.05 -8.55
N SER A 120 -3.09 10.43 -8.44
CA SER A 120 -2.66 11.66 -7.80
C SER A 120 -1.32 12.12 -8.40
N LYS A 121 -0.74 13.17 -7.86
CA LYS A 121 0.55 13.68 -8.36
C LYS A 121 1.55 13.82 -7.22
N ALA A 122 2.82 13.56 -7.49
CA ALA A 122 3.88 13.92 -6.57
C ALA A 122 4.05 15.44 -6.54
N VAL A 123 4.05 16.03 -5.35
CA VAL A 123 4.28 17.45 -5.13
C VAL A 123 5.53 17.68 -4.29
N LEU A 124 6.33 18.66 -4.70
CA LEU A 124 7.48 19.15 -3.96
C LEU A 124 7.02 20.24 -2.99
N ILE A 125 7.20 19.98 -1.70
CA ILE A 125 6.72 20.82 -0.61
C ILE A 125 7.91 21.47 0.09
N VAL A 126 7.84 22.77 0.26
CA VAL A 126 8.85 23.57 0.94
C VAL A 126 8.19 24.48 1.98
N ARG A 127 9.01 25.10 2.86
CA ARG A 127 8.50 26.13 3.77
C ARG A 127 8.00 27.34 2.97
N GLY A 128 7.00 28.04 3.49
CA GLY A 128 6.30 29.12 2.77
C GLY A 128 7.21 30.28 2.34
N ASP A 129 8.26 30.57 3.12
CA ASP A 129 9.27 31.61 2.81
C ASP A 129 10.42 31.13 1.92
N ASN A 130 10.46 29.84 1.52
CA ASN A 130 11.49 29.30 0.64
C ASN A 130 11.18 29.62 -0.83
N ASP A 131 11.94 30.57 -1.41
CA ASP A 131 11.89 30.92 -2.83
C ASP A 131 13.07 30.41 -3.64
N ALA A 132 13.99 29.67 -2.99
CA ALA A 132 15.19 29.12 -3.64
C ALA A 132 14.93 27.79 -4.35
N ILE A 133 13.94 27.01 -3.89
CA ILE A 133 13.55 25.72 -4.47
C ILE A 133 12.23 25.95 -5.22
N LYS A 134 12.24 25.82 -6.54
CA LYS A 134 11.09 26.04 -7.45
C LYS A 134 10.78 24.84 -8.31
N ASP A 135 11.71 23.88 -8.39
CA ASP A 135 11.56 22.66 -9.19
C ASP A 135 12.29 21.50 -8.49
N PHE A 136 12.00 20.26 -8.90
CA PHE A 136 12.67 19.06 -8.42
C PHE A 136 14.18 19.10 -8.64
N ALA A 137 14.66 19.72 -9.74
CA ALA A 137 16.08 19.88 -10.02
C ALA A 137 16.83 20.74 -8.97
N ASP A 138 16.14 21.65 -8.29
CA ASP A 138 16.70 22.50 -7.25
C ASP A 138 17.00 21.73 -5.95
N LEU A 139 16.57 20.48 -5.86
CA LEU A 139 16.85 19.61 -4.71
C LEU A 139 18.31 19.13 -4.64
N LYS A 140 19.11 19.35 -5.69
CA LYS A 140 20.51 18.94 -5.71
C LYS A 140 21.29 19.53 -4.53
N GLY A 141 21.82 18.63 -3.66
CA GLY A 141 22.56 19.00 -2.45
C GLY A 141 21.67 19.61 -1.34
N LYS A 142 20.36 19.52 -1.43
CA LYS A 142 19.39 19.92 -0.41
C LYS A 142 18.93 18.72 0.40
N LYS A 143 18.48 18.96 1.63
CA LYS A 143 17.91 17.94 2.52
C LYS A 143 16.42 17.73 2.19
N SER A 144 16.04 16.50 1.86
CA SER A 144 14.63 16.12 1.66
C SER A 144 14.20 15.10 2.71
N ALA A 145 13.18 15.44 3.49
CA ALA A 145 12.61 14.57 4.51
C ALA A 145 11.70 13.52 3.85
N GLN A 146 12.02 12.21 4.01
CA GLN A 146 11.35 11.13 3.29
C GLN A 146 11.29 9.82 4.09
N SER A 147 10.23 9.03 3.88
CA SER A 147 10.29 7.59 4.14
C SER A 147 11.20 6.95 3.10
N LEU A 148 12.27 6.29 3.54
CA LEU A 148 13.43 5.96 2.68
C LEU A 148 13.11 4.98 1.55
N SER A 149 12.15 4.07 1.76
CA SER A 149 11.74 3.08 0.75
C SER A 149 10.60 3.57 -0.16
N SER A 150 10.12 4.82 0.02
CA SER A 150 9.03 5.38 -0.77
C SER A 150 9.44 5.73 -2.20
N ASN A 151 8.47 5.76 -3.13
CA ASN A 151 8.67 6.30 -4.47
C ASN A 151 9.02 7.79 -4.41
N PHE A 152 8.50 8.56 -3.46
CA PHE A 152 8.84 9.96 -3.25
C PHE A 152 10.29 10.14 -2.81
N GLY A 153 10.79 9.27 -1.92
CA GLY A 153 12.20 9.22 -1.57
C GLY A 153 13.09 8.96 -2.78
N LYS A 154 12.68 8.06 -3.68
CA LYS A 154 13.40 7.80 -4.93
C LYS A 154 13.40 8.99 -5.89
N ILE A 155 12.31 9.74 -5.98
CA ILE A 155 12.27 10.99 -6.76
C ILE A 155 13.25 12.02 -6.16
N ALA A 156 13.26 12.19 -4.85
CA ALA A 156 14.18 13.11 -4.18
C ALA A 156 15.65 12.71 -4.40
N GLU A 157 15.97 11.43 -4.23
CA GLU A 157 17.32 10.88 -4.47
C GLU A 157 17.77 11.08 -5.93
N ALA A 158 16.90 10.78 -6.89
CA ALA A 158 17.16 10.98 -8.33
C ALA A 158 17.35 12.48 -8.67
N SER A 159 16.74 13.38 -7.91
CA SER A 159 16.93 14.83 -8.02
C SER A 159 18.20 15.34 -7.32
N GLY A 160 19.00 14.44 -6.73
CA GLY A 160 20.27 14.75 -6.05
C GLY A 160 20.11 15.29 -4.64
N ALA A 161 18.99 15.06 -3.98
CA ALA A 161 18.77 15.42 -2.59
C ALA A 161 19.53 14.47 -1.62
N GLU A 162 19.92 15.01 -0.47
CA GLU A 162 20.30 14.23 0.71
C GLU A 162 19.03 13.82 1.47
N LEU A 163 18.79 12.51 1.62
CA LEU A 163 17.60 12.05 2.29
C LEU A 163 17.73 12.13 3.82
N VAL A 164 16.71 12.70 4.46
CA VAL A 164 16.52 12.67 5.91
C VAL A 164 15.37 11.72 6.21
N GLY A 165 15.66 10.58 6.82
CA GLY A 165 14.69 9.52 7.10
C GLY A 165 13.59 9.97 8.06
N THR A 166 12.33 9.64 7.75
CA THR A 166 11.16 9.93 8.56
C THR A 166 10.20 8.73 8.59
N ASP A 167 9.38 8.67 9.62
CA ASP A 167 8.38 7.61 9.81
C ASP A 167 7.04 7.88 9.10
N GLY A 168 6.95 8.97 8.29
CA GLY A 168 5.74 9.31 7.53
C GLY A 168 5.63 10.79 7.20
N PHE A 169 4.51 11.15 6.56
CA PHE A 169 4.29 12.50 6.01
C PHE A 169 4.26 13.60 7.07
N ASP A 170 3.58 13.38 8.18
CA ASP A 170 3.50 14.38 9.25
C ASP A 170 4.86 14.75 9.82
N GLN A 171 5.73 13.75 10.03
CA GLN A 171 7.10 14.01 10.49
C GLN A 171 7.92 14.75 9.43
N SER A 172 7.75 14.39 8.15
CA SER A 172 8.44 15.08 7.04
C SER A 172 8.07 16.56 7.00
N ILE A 173 6.78 16.90 7.10
CA ILE A 173 6.31 18.27 7.15
C ILE A 173 6.87 19.03 8.37
N GLN A 174 6.94 18.39 9.54
CA GLN A 174 7.53 19.02 10.74
C GLN A 174 9.02 19.35 10.54
N LEU A 175 9.78 18.48 9.87
CA LEU A 175 11.19 18.77 9.59
C LEU A 175 11.34 19.95 8.62
N VAL A 176 10.46 20.10 7.63
CA VAL A 176 10.42 21.25 6.72
C VAL A 176 10.05 22.54 7.46
N LEU A 177 8.99 22.51 8.26
CA LEU A 177 8.55 23.67 9.06
C LEU A 177 9.65 24.18 10.01
N ASN A 178 10.39 23.25 10.63
CA ASN A 178 11.43 23.58 11.59
C ASN A 178 12.81 23.87 10.93
N GLY A 179 12.90 23.86 9.59
CA GLY A 179 14.12 24.11 8.84
C GLY A 179 15.19 23.02 9.01
N ARG A 180 14.82 21.81 9.46
CA ARG A 180 15.72 20.65 9.60
C ARG A 180 15.83 19.85 8.30
N ALA A 181 14.86 20.03 7.38
CA ALA A 181 14.93 19.64 5.99
C ALA A 181 14.54 20.85 5.13
N ASP A 182 15.05 20.94 3.91
CA ASP A 182 14.76 22.03 2.96
C ASP A 182 13.41 21.77 2.27
N ALA A 183 13.06 20.50 2.06
CA ALA A 183 11.86 20.08 1.33
C ALA A 183 11.38 18.70 1.76
N THR A 184 10.18 18.34 1.29
CA THR A 184 9.70 16.96 1.20
C THR A 184 8.95 16.77 -0.12
N ILE A 185 8.87 15.55 -0.62
CA ILE A 185 8.01 15.19 -1.76
C ILE A 185 6.94 14.26 -1.22
N ASN A 186 5.70 14.49 -1.57
CA ASN A 186 4.59 13.63 -1.16
C ASN A 186 3.42 13.70 -2.15
N ASP A 187 2.35 12.99 -1.83
CA ASP A 187 1.12 12.95 -2.59
C ASP A 187 0.35 14.28 -2.51
N SER A 188 -0.19 14.74 -3.63
CA SER A 188 -0.95 15.99 -3.71
C SER A 188 -2.21 15.98 -2.87
N LEU A 189 -2.94 14.85 -2.83
CA LEU A 189 -4.18 14.72 -2.06
C LEU A 189 -3.89 14.77 -0.55
N SER A 190 -2.79 14.14 -0.11
CA SER A 190 -2.34 14.23 1.29
C SER A 190 -1.94 15.66 1.68
N PHE A 191 -1.24 16.38 0.78
CA PHE A 191 -0.91 17.78 1.03
C PHE A 191 -2.14 18.68 1.12
N TYR A 192 -3.11 18.51 0.22
CA TYR A 192 -4.34 19.31 0.25
C TYR A 192 -5.18 19.02 1.50
N ASP A 193 -5.27 17.75 1.92
CA ASP A 193 -5.93 17.41 3.18
C ASP A 193 -5.20 18.04 4.38
N PHE A 194 -3.87 17.94 4.43
CA PHE A 194 -3.06 18.60 5.46
C PHE A 194 -3.31 20.10 5.52
N LYS A 195 -3.33 20.80 4.39
CA LYS A 195 -3.60 22.26 4.33
C LYS A 195 -5.04 22.60 4.71
N LYS A 196 -6.00 21.73 4.41
CA LYS A 196 -7.39 21.89 4.86
C LYS A 196 -7.51 21.81 6.40
N GLN A 197 -6.76 20.90 7.01
CA GLN A 197 -6.78 20.73 8.48
C GLN A 197 -5.90 21.73 9.21
N LYS A 198 -4.81 22.18 8.59
CA LYS A 198 -3.83 23.14 9.15
C LYS A 198 -3.59 24.29 8.16
N PRO A 199 -4.59 25.18 7.94
CA PRO A 199 -4.50 26.24 6.93
C PRO A 199 -3.34 27.20 7.17
N ASP A 200 -2.99 27.45 8.43
CA ASP A 200 -1.93 28.37 8.85
C ASP A 200 -0.52 27.77 8.82
N ALA A 201 -0.38 26.46 8.51
CA ALA A 201 0.94 25.83 8.38
C ALA A 201 1.74 26.51 7.26
N ASP A 202 2.94 27.01 7.59
CA ASP A 202 3.79 27.76 6.67
C ASP A 202 4.55 26.83 5.70
N VAL A 203 3.80 26.13 4.85
CA VAL A 203 4.33 25.30 3.77
C VAL A 203 3.54 25.54 2.48
N LYS A 204 4.25 25.40 1.34
CA LYS A 204 3.67 25.53 -0.01
C LYS A 204 4.18 24.45 -0.94
N ILE A 205 3.42 24.20 -2.02
CA ILE A 205 3.89 23.43 -3.17
C ILE A 205 4.82 24.34 -3.99
N ALA A 206 6.07 23.91 -4.18
CA ALA A 206 7.03 24.57 -5.05
C ALA A 206 6.93 24.05 -6.50
N ALA A 207 6.71 22.74 -6.65
CA ALA A 207 6.55 22.09 -7.95
C ALA A 207 5.64 20.87 -7.84
N GLN A 208 5.12 20.41 -8.97
CA GLN A 208 4.28 19.24 -9.10
C GLN A 208 4.67 18.48 -10.37
N GLN A 209 4.67 17.14 -10.32
CA GLN A 209 4.86 16.33 -11.52
C GLN A 209 3.72 16.56 -12.52
N GLU A 210 4.04 16.52 -13.82
CA GLU A 210 3.05 16.71 -14.90
C GLU A 210 2.08 15.53 -14.95
N ASN A 211 2.62 14.31 -14.92
CA ASN A 211 1.84 13.08 -15.01
C ASN A 211 1.29 12.67 -13.64
N ALA A 212 0.11 12.06 -13.67
CA ALA A 212 -0.42 11.41 -12.50
C ALA A 212 0.32 10.09 -12.20
N ASP A 213 0.55 9.84 -10.94
CA ASP A 213 0.94 8.54 -10.42
C ASP A 213 -0.33 7.76 -10.05
N TYR A 214 -0.32 6.46 -10.31
CA TYR A 214 -1.41 5.57 -9.99
C TYR A 214 -1.04 4.67 -8.81
N SER A 215 -1.98 4.45 -7.90
CA SER A 215 -1.83 3.49 -6.81
C SER A 215 -2.79 2.32 -6.97
N GLY A 216 -2.33 1.15 -6.56
CA GLY A 216 -3.05 -0.11 -6.62
C GLY A 216 -2.94 -0.91 -5.32
N ILE A 217 -3.81 -1.88 -5.16
CA ILE A 217 -3.73 -2.87 -4.09
C ILE A 217 -2.62 -3.85 -4.47
N ILE A 218 -1.61 -3.96 -3.60
CA ILE A 218 -0.44 -4.81 -3.84
C ILE A 218 -0.59 -6.15 -3.13
N ILE A 219 -0.26 -7.23 -3.84
CA ILE A 219 -0.22 -8.60 -3.32
C ILE A 219 1.11 -9.26 -3.69
N ARG A 220 1.42 -10.39 -3.06
CA ARG A 220 2.55 -11.23 -3.47
C ARG A 220 2.38 -11.69 -4.91
N LYS A 221 3.50 -11.88 -5.59
CA LYS A 221 3.50 -12.37 -6.97
C LYS A 221 3.07 -13.82 -7.05
N GLY A 222 2.29 -14.15 -8.09
CA GLY A 222 1.86 -15.51 -8.33
C GLY A 222 0.57 -15.93 -7.61
N GLU A 223 -0.27 -14.98 -7.25
CA GLU A 223 -1.59 -15.19 -6.63
C GLU A 223 -2.73 -14.74 -7.57
N PRO A 224 -2.88 -15.34 -8.77
CA PRO A 224 -3.79 -14.86 -9.80
C PRO A 224 -5.26 -14.90 -9.39
N GLU A 225 -5.68 -15.86 -8.57
CA GLU A 225 -7.06 -15.97 -8.08
C GLU A 225 -7.40 -14.82 -7.11
N LEU A 226 -6.47 -14.48 -6.22
CA LEU A 226 -6.65 -13.35 -5.31
C LEU A 226 -6.66 -12.03 -6.09
N LEU A 227 -5.75 -11.88 -7.06
CA LEU A 227 -5.71 -10.69 -7.92
C LEU A 227 -7.01 -10.50 -8.70
N ALA A 228 -7.52 -11.56 -9.32
CA ALA A 228 -8.78 -11.52 -10.06
C ALA A 228 -9.95 -11.13 -9.14
N ALA A 229 -10.04 -11.74 -7.96
CA ALA A 229 -11.10 -11.46 -6.99
C ALA A 229 -11.05 -10.00 -6.47
N ILE A 230 -9.86 -9.45 -6.23
CA ILE A 230 -9.67 -8.05 -5.85
C ILE A 230 -10.11 -7.12 -7.00
N ASN A 231 -9.74 -7.41 -8.24
CA ASN A 231 -10.13 -6.60 -9.40
C ASN A 231 -11.64 -6.64 -9.65
N GLU A 232 -12.28 -7.80 -9.50
CA GLU A 232 -13.75 -7.92 -9.57
C GLU A 232 -14.43 -7.10 -8.45
N ALA A 233 -13.88 -7.14 -7.23
CA ALA A 233 -14.38 -6.34 -6.13
C ALA A 233 -14.25 -4.84 -6.40
N LEU A 234 -13.10 -4.36 -6.88
CA LEU A 234 -12.88 -2.95 -7.24
C LEU A 234 -13.82 -2.51 -8.36
N LYS A 235 -14.01 -3.37 -9.39
CA LYS A 235 -14.96 -3.08 -10.46
C LYS A 235 -16.38 -2.95 -9.91
N ALA A 236 -16.83 -3.89 -9.09
CA ALA A 236 -18.17 -3.87 -8.49
C ALA A 236 -18.40 -2.63 -7.61
N ILE A 237 -17.38 -2.20 -6.83
CA ILE A 237 -17.42 -0.98 -6.01
C ILE A 237 -17.56 0.28 -6.90
N LYS A 238 -16.90 0.31 -8.05
CA LYS A 238 -17.02 1.41 -9.03
C LYS A 238 -18.39 1.39 -9.71
N ASP A 239 -18.86 0.23 -10.18
CA ASP A 239 -20.09 0.08 -10.96
C ASP A 239 -21.36 0.43 -10.15
N ASP A 240 -21.39 0.13 -8.84
CA ASP A 240 -22.56 0.38 -7.98
C ASP A 240 -22.53 1.76 -7.28
N GLY A 241 -21.53 2.59 -7.58
CA GLY A 241 -21.38 3.94 -7.03
C GLY A 241 -20.85 4.00 -5.60
N THR A 242 -20.45 2.87 -5.00
CA THR A 242 -19.82 2.84 -3.68
C THR A 242 -18.48 3.60 -3.70
N TYR A 243 -17.69 3.40 -4.76
CA TYR A 243 -16.43 4.13 -4.96
C TYR A 243 -16.64 5.64 -4.93
N GLN A 244 -17.63 6.14 -5.71
CA GLN A 244 -17.92 7.57 -5.80
C GLN A 244 -18.30 8.15 -4.43
N LYS A 245 -19.11 7.44 -3.65
CA LYS A 245 -19.49 7.88 -2.29
C LYS A 245 -18.29 8.00 -1.36
N ILE A 246 -17.34 7.06 -1.46
CA ILE A 246 -16.10 7.08 -0.67
C ILE A 246 -15.22 8.24 -1.16
N ALA A 247 -15.02 8.39 -2.47
CA ALA A 247 -14.22 9.47 -3.05
C ALA A 247 -14.77 10.86 -2.69
N ASP A 248 -16.08 11.04 -2.79
CA ASP A 248 -16.75 12.30 -2.42
C ASP A 248 -16.55 12.63 -0.93
N LYS A 249 -16.61 11.63 -0.06
CA LYS A 249 -16.42 11.81 1.38
C LYS A 249 -15.04 12.38 1.72
N TYR A 250 -13.98 11.90 1.08
CA TYR A 250 -12.60 12.27 1.40
C TYR A 250 -12.07 13.40 0.54
N PHE A 251 -12.45 13.45 -0.74
CA PHE A 251 -11.86 14.35 -1.74
C PHE A 251 -12.87 15.30 -2.38
N GLY A 252 -14.18 15.05 -2.25
CA GLY A 252 -15.22 15.84 -2.89
C GLY A 252 -15.28 15.68 -4.42
N GLN A 253 -14.59 14.68 -4.96
CA GLN A 253 -14.48 14.41 -6.39
C GLN A 253 -14.03 12.96 -6.67
N ASP A 254 -14.23 12.50 -7.91
CA ASP A 254 -13.64 11.25 -8.40
C ASP A 254 -12.13 11.40 -8.52
N VAL A 255 -11.38 10.48 -7.92
CA VAL A 255 -9.91 10.42 -7.92
C VAL A 255 -9.40 9.15 -8.60
N SER A 256 -10.23 8.44 -9.37
CA SER A 256 -9.87 7.19 -10.04
C SER A 256 -9.05 7.38 -11.33
N LYS A 257 -8.88 8.63 -11.80
CA LYS A 257 -8.27 8.99 -13.08
C LYS A 257 -7.32 10.15 -12.93
#